data_8cd9f29bbb3e682be9410c727d90e437
#
_entry.id   8cd9f29bbb3e682be9410c727d90e437
#
_cell.length_a   1.000
_cell.length_b   1.000
_cell.length_c   1.000
_cell.angle_alpha   90.00
_cell.angle_beta   90.00
_cell.angle_gamma   90.00
#
_symmetry.space_group_name_H-M   'P 1'
#
loop_
_entity.id
_entity.type
_entity.pdbx_description
1 polymer ?
#
loop_
_entity_poly.entity_id
_entity_poly.type
_entity_poly.pdbx_seq_one_letter_code
_entity_poly.pdbx_strand_id
1 'polypeptide(L)'
;TRDAVVYELGGFDCAKGHPAMGNYHHHQNPSAFKLDIEVLSTICNLYDADGLYTINPNEHSPLIGYANDGFPIYGAYGFINTDGSGGVTRILSGYQLRNITIRNTHADGSSVSLGAPINNTYPLGTFREDYQWVSHPGETQYVDEHNGRFAATPEYPNGTYAYYATVNENYNSVYPYVIGPTFFGDVTSGRVDNIAEPTTVFENPLGISEVALSNAIISIYPNPVTDLVAIQINTLVTKKVTLEFLDMSGKLIQTTQINAGGTIAFFDIQSLYEGLY
;
A
#
# COMPACT_ATOMS: atom_id res chain seq x y z
N THR A 1 -10.55 20.25 8.66
CA THR A 1 -10.72 18.77 8.72
C THR A 1 -9.64 18.19 9.61
N ARG A 2 -9.97 17.27 10.54
CA ARG A 2 -8.98 16.61 11.40
C ARG A 2 -8.05 15.75 10.55
N ASP A 3 -6.80 15.72 10.96
CA ASP A 3 -5.81 14.78 10.43
C ASP A 3 -6.16 13.37 10.93
N ALA A 4 -6.47 12.46 10.00
CA ALA A 4 -6.90 11.10 10.33
C ALA A 4 -5.79 10.30 11.03
N VAL A 5 -4.55 10.41 10.56
CA VAL A 5 -3.41 9.65 11.13
C VAL A 5 -3.17 10.04 12.58
N VAL A 6 -3.13 11.35 12.88
CA VAL A 6 -2.94 11.84 14.25
C VAL A 6 -4.13 11.47 15.15
N TYR A 7 -5.35 11.59 14.64
CA TYR A 7 -6.55 11.38 15.43
C TYR A 7 -6.85 9.90 15.69
N GLU A 8 -6.54 9.03 14.74
CA GLU A 8 -6.84 7.60 14.75
C GLU A 8 -5.61 6.74 15.09
N LEU A 9 -4.47 7.39 15.43
CA LEU A 9 -3.19 6.71 15.68
C LEU A 9 -3.32 5.51 16.65
N GLY A 10 -4.13 5.66 17.68
CA GLY A 10 -4.41 4.59 18.64
C GLY A 10 -5.28 3.44 18.11
N GLY A 11 -5.81 3.53 16.91
CA GLY A 11 -6.65 2.50 16.26
C GLY A 11 -5.93 1.67 15.21
N PHE A 12 -4.70 2.06 14.83
CA PHE A 12 -3.95 1.33 13.81
C PHE A 12 -3.27 0.10 14.39
N ASP A 13 -3.27 -0.98 13.64
CA ASP A 13 -2.50 -2.19 13.93
C ASP A 13 -1.00 -2.04 13.60
N CYS A 14 -0.23 -3.13 13.73
CA CYS A 14 1.20 -3.12 13.42
C CYS A 14 1.53 -2.79 11.97
N ALA A 15 0.62 -3.03 11.04
CA ALA A 15 0.76 -2.68 9.62
C ALA A 15 0.34 -1.24 9.32
N LYS A 16 0.01 -0.44 10.33
CA LYS A 16 -0.48 0.95 10.19
C LYS A 16 -1.83 1.05 9.46
N GLY A 17 -2.63 -0.01 9.50
CA GLY A 17 -3.98 -0.05 8.97
C GLY A 17 -5.01 -0.25 10.07
N HIS A 18 -6.27 -0.08 9.74
CA HIS A 18 -7.39 -0.37 10.63
C HIS A 18 -8.69 -0.66 9.84
N PRO A 19 -9.66 -1.36 10.46
CA PRO A 19 -10.97 -1.52 9.86
C PRO A 19 -11.85 -0.31 10.15
N ALA A 20 -12.51 0.24 9.11
CA ALA A 20 -13.62 1.15 9.28
C ALA A 20 -14.83 0.62 8.50
N MET A 21 -15.99 0.54 9.15
CA MET A 21 -17.24 0.01 8.57
C MET A 21 -17.05 -1.37 7.87
N GLY A 22 -16.17 -2.21 8.43
CA GLY A 22 -15.87 -3.53 7.90
C GLY A 22 -14.82 -3.58 6.78
N ASN A 23 -14.28 -2.44 6.37
CA ASN A 23 -13.21 -2.37 5.34
C ASN A 23 -11.87 -2.05 6.00
N TYR A 24 -10.89 -2.94 5.83
CA TYR A 24 -9.52 -2.69 6.25
C TYR A 24 -8.83 -1.73 5.27
N HIS A 25 -8.17 -0.69 5.78
CA HIS A 25 -7.52 0.31 4.95
C HIS A 25 -6.38 1.03 5.68
N HIS A 26 -5.58 1.79 4.95
CA HIS A 26 -4.46 2.59 5.43
C HIS A 26 -4.71 4.08 5.16
N HIS A 27 -4.21 4.94 6.06
CA HIS A 27 -4.16 6.39 5.88
C HIS A 27 -2.73 6.92 5.69
N GLN A 28 -1.74 6.06 5.84
CA GLN A 28 -0.33 6.41 5.92
C GLN A 28 0.54 5.33 5.27
N ASN A 29 1.88 5.52 5.31
CA ASN A 29 2.82 4.54 4.80
C ASN A 29 2.53 3.14 5.40
N PRO A 30 2.26 2.12 4.57
CA PRO A 30 1.79 0.81 5.04
C PRO A 30 2.92 -0.14 5.47
N SER A 31 4.08 0.35 5.85
CA SER A 31 5.12 -0.46 6.50
C SER A 31 4.74 -0.73 7.97
N ALA A 32 5.22 -1.84 8.56
CA ALA A 32 4.93 -2.14 9.95
C ALA A 32 5.54 -1.11 10.92
N PHE A 33 4.84 -0.78 12.02
CA PHE A 33 5.39 0.10 13.07
C PHE A 33 6.68 -0.44 13.66
N LYS A 34 6.83 -1.76 13.80
CA LYS A 34 8.07 -2.37 14.31
C LYS A 34 9.31 -2.09 13.43
N LEU A 35 9.12 -1.60 12.20
CA LEU A 35 10.19 -1.17 11.31
C LEU A 35 10.58 0.29 11.51
N ASP A 36 9.76 1.06 12.22
CA ASP A 36 10.05 2.45 12.55
C ASP A 36 11.15 2.51 13.61
N ILE A 37 12.06 3.45 13.48
CA ILE A 37 13.13 3.68 14.48
C ILE A 37 12.52 4.20 15.78
N GLU A 38 11.45 5.01 15.68
CA GLU A 38 10.66 5.51 16.80
C GLU A 38 9.21 5.06 16.63
N VAL A 39 8.76 4.15 17.48
CA VAL A 39 7.40 3.62 17.43
C VAL A 39 6.45 4.59 18.13
N LEU A 40 5.54 5.21 17.39
CA LEU A 40 4.57 6.18 17.91
C LEU A 40 3.28 5.52 18.42
N SER A 41 2.99 4.28 18.03
CA SER A 41 1.77 3.56 18.43
C SER A 41 2.07 2.47 19.44
N THR A 42 1.25 2.39 20.50
CA THR A 42 1.31 1.32 21.50
C THR A 42 0.40 0.12 21.16
N ILE A 43 -0.41 0.21 20.12
CA ILE A 43 -1.40 -0.79 19.73
C ILE A 43 -0.83 -1.89 18.83
N CYS A 44 0.42 -1.76 18.42
CA CYS A 44 1.12 -2.73 17.57
C CYS A 44 1.08 -4.19 18.08
N ASN A 45 0.75 -4.42 19.34
CA ASN A 45 0.69 -5.76 19.93
C ASN A 45 -0.65 -6.49 19.74
N LEU A 46 -1.66 -5.86 19.14
CA LEU A 46 -2.97 -6.49 18.94
C LEU A 46 -2.97 -7.49 17.77
N TYR A 47 -2.18 -7.22 16.75
CA TYR A 47 -2.07 -8.06 15.56
C TYR A 47 -0.61 -8.12 15.13
N ASP A 48 -0.11 -9.31 14.87
CA ASP A 48 1.26 -9.52 14.39
C ASP A 48 1.31 -9.36 12.87
N ALA A 49 1.14 -8.13 12.39
CA ALA A 49 1.19 -7.81 10.98
C ALA A 49 2.54 -7.20 10.60
N ASP A 50 3.09 -7.62 9.47
CA ASP A 50 4.40 -7.17 8.98
C ASP A 50 4.34 -5.90 8.10
N GLY A 51 3.12 -5.37 7.84
CA GLY A 51 2.92 -4.30 6.87
C GLY A 51 2.97 -4.82 5.42
N LEU A 52 2.71 -3.92 4.45
CA LEU A 52 2.73 -4.29 3.03
C LEU A 52 4.15 -4.39 2.46
N TYR A 53 5.10 -3.68 3.03
CA TYR A 53 6.50 -3.75 2.61
C TYR A 53 7.47 -3.37 3.73
N THR A 54 8.71 -3.84 3.61
CA THR A 54 9.82 -3.43 4.48
C THR A 54 10.53 -2.24 3.83
N ILE A 55 10.74 -1.15 4.59
CA ILE A 55 11.52 -0.01 4.10
C ILE A 55 12.97 -0.44 3.91
N ASN A 56 13.49 -0.31 2.69
CA ASN A 56 14.89 -0.46 2.36
C ASN A 56 15.43 0.87 1.82
N PRO A 57 16.31 1.58 2.55
CA PRO A 57 16.82 2.88 2.12
C PRO A 57 17.78 2.81 0.91
N ASN A 58 18.18 1.62 0.49
CA ASN A 58 19.11 1.40 -0.64
C ASN A 58 18.39 0.99 -1.94
N GLU A 59 17.07 0.80 -1.90
CA GLU A 59 16.27 0.35 -3.04
C GLU A 59 15.07 1.27 -3.24
N HIS A 60 14.67 1.44 -4.50
CA HIS A 60 13.39 2.09 -4.79
C HIS A 60 12.27 1.29 -4.13
N SER A 61 11.42 1.98 -3.36
CA SER A 61 10.28 1.32 -2.72
C SER A 61 9.34 0.69 -3.74
N PRO A 62 8.65 -0.40 -3.40
CA PRO A 62 7.75 -1.07 -4.32
C PRO A 62 6.53 -0.21 -4.66
N LEU A 63 5.89 -0.54 -5.77
CA LEU A 63 4.55 -0.10 -6.11
C LEU A 63 3.57 -0.69 -5.10
N ILE A 64 2.86 0.17 -4.34
CA ILE A 64 1.92 -0.25 -3.29
C ILE A 64 0.45 -0.08 -3.69
N GLY A 65 0.17 0.62 -4.78
CA GLY A 65 -1.18 0.81 -5.28
C GLY A 65 -1.28 1.87 -6.36
N TYR A 66 -2.51 2.23 -6.69
CA TYR A 66 -2.83 3.32 -7.62
C TYR A 66 -3.82 4.27 -6.97
N ALA A 67 -3.62 5.56 -7.21
CA ALA A 67 -4.54 6.61 -6.78
C ALA A 67 -5.81 6.64 -7.65
N ASN A 68 -6.84 7.33 -7.18
CA ASN A 68 -8.12 7.41 -7.89
C ASN A 68 -8.04 8.17 -9.23
N ASP A 69 -6.96 8.90 -9.48
CA ASP A 69 -6.63 9.54 -10.74
C ASP A 69 -5.78 8.66 -11.68
N GLY A 70 -5.53 7.40 -11.28
CA GLY A 70 -4.84 6.39 -12.07
C GLY A 70 -3.31 6.39 -11.94
N PHE A 71 -2.70 7.32 -11.23
CA PHE A 71 -1.25 7.36 -11.05
C PHE A 71 -0.77 6.39 -9.97
N PRO A 72 0.44 5.78 -10.14
CA PRO A 72 0.99 4.83 -9.19
C PRO A 72 1.36 5.49 -7.86
N ILE A 73 1.26 4.71 -6.80
CA ILE A 73 1.66 5.06 -5.44
C ILE A 73 2.82 4.15 -5.04
N TYR A 74 3.94 4.75 -4.66
CA TYR A 74 5.12 4.04 -4.17
C TYR A 74 5.31 4.24 -2.67
N GLY A 75 6.13 3.38 -2.07
CA GLY A 75 6.60 3.59 -0.70
C GLY A 75 7.51 4.80 -0.57
N ALA A 76 8.27 4.90 0.53
CA ALA A 76 8.92 6.13 0.97
C ALA A 76 10.24 6.49 0.25
N TYR A 77 10.84 5.56 -0.53
CA TYR A 77 12.13 5.75 -1.18
C TYR A 77 11.99 5.68 -2.70
N GLY A 78 12.65 6.61 -3.40
CA GLY A 78 12.64 6.69 -4.85
C GLY A 78 14.00 7.09 -5.41
N PHE A 79 14.18 7.11 -6.72
CA PHE A 79 15.41 7.59 -7.33
C PHE A 79 15.69 9.05 -6.98
N ILE A 80 16.97 9.40 -6.80
CA ILE A 80 17.38 10.78 -6.51
C ILE A 80 16.96 11.70 -7.65
N ASN A 81 17.41 11.39 -8.86
CA ASN A 81 17.07 12.17 -10.04
C ASN A 81 15.78 11.65 -10.70
N THR A 82 15.04 12.55 -11.33
CA THR A 82 13.77 12.21 -11.98
C THR A 82 13.94 11.34 -13.23
N ASP A 83 15.14 11.22 -13.77
CA ASP A 83 15.49 10.33 -14.89
C ASP A 83 15.87 8.89 -14.45
N GLY A 84 15.76 8.59 -13.15
CA GLY A 84 16.13 7.28 -12.59
C GLY A 84 17.61 7.12 -12.23
N SER A 85 18.42 8.15 -12.43
CA SER A 85 19.86 8.12 -12.10
C SER A 85 20.13 8.59 -10.66
N GLY A 86 21.41 8.50 -10.24
CA GLY A 86 21.90 9.06 -8.99
C GLY A 86 21.68 8.19 -7.74
N GLY A 87 21.14 6.99 -7.91
CA GLY A 87 20.83 6.11 -6.77
C GLY A 87 19.46 6.39 -6.16
N VAL A 88 19.25 5.96 -4.90
CA VAL A 88 17.98 6.02 -4.19
C VAL A 88 18.08 6.94 -2.97
N THR A 89 17.00 7.65 -2.67
CA THR A 89 16.89 8.50 -1.50
C THR A 89 15.47 8.45 -0.92
N ARG A 90 15.34 8.88 0.32
CA ARG A 90 14.04 9.12 0.93
C ARG A 90 13.34 10.29 0.23
N ILE A 91 12.12 10.08 -0.21
CA ILE A 91 11.29 11.10 -0.82
C ILE A 91 10.66 11.96 0.26
N LEU A 92 10.74 13.27 0.11
CA LEU A 92 10.42 14.24 1.14
C LEU A 92 9.13 14.98 0.81
N SER A 93 8.27 15.11 1.80
CA SER A 93 7.10 16.00 1.71
C SER A 93 7.54 17.47 1.78
N GLY A 94 6.98 18.29 0.92
CA GLY A 94 7.11 19.75 1.01
C GLY A 94 6.17 20.38 2.04
N TYR A 95 5.31 19.60 2.69
CA TYR A 95 4.41 20.13 3.72
C TYR A 95 5.12 20.33 5.05
N GLN A 96 4.81 21.45 5.70
CA GLN A 96 5.29 21.81 7.03
C GLN A 96 4.20 22.47 7.84
N LEU A 97 4.35 22.43 9.17
CA LEU A 97 3.44 23.13 10.07
C LEU A 97 3.53 24.66 9.85
N ARG A 98 2.39 25.29 9.82
CA ARG A 98 2.28 26.74 9.77
C ARG A 98 2.67 27.35 11.12
N ASN A 99 3.25 28.54 11.08
CA ASN A 99 3.50 29.33 12.29
C ASN A 99 2.27 30.21 12.58
N ILE A 100 1.23 29.62 13.16
CA ILE A 100 -0.02 30.30 13.51
C ILE A 100 -0.39 30.09 14.97
N THR A 101 -1.08 31.06 15.55
CA THR A 101 -1.62 31.01 16.91
C THR A 101 -3.14 30.88 16.93
N ILE A 102 -3.79 31.11 15.79
CA ILE A 102 -5.24 31.07 15.60
C ILE A 102 -5.54 30.40 14.26
N ARG A 103 -6.51 29.51 14.23
CA ARG A 103 -6.97 28.83 13.02
C ARG A 103 -8.13 29.59 12.37
N ASN A 104 -7.83 30.67 11.67
CA ASN A 104 -8.80 31.53 11.00
C ASN A 104 -8.48 31.83 9.53
N THR A 105 -7.41 31.25 9.01
CA THR A 105 -6.99 31.38 7.60
C THR A 105 -6.51 30.04 7.04
N HIS A 106 -6.66 29.85 5.73
CA HIS A 106 -5.95 28.83 4.97
C HIS A 106 -4.49 29.22 4.72
N ALA A 107 -3.70 28.31 4.16
CA ALA A 107 -2.29 28.57 3.83
C ALA A 107 -2.11 29.66 2.78
N ASP A 108 -3.07 29.83 1.87
CA ASP A 108 -3.12 30.89 0.86
C ASP A 108 -3.54 32.28 1.42
N GLY A 109 -3.80 32.36 2.73
CA GLY A 109 -4.25 33.56 3.41
C GLY A 109 -5.76 33.81 3.34
N SER A 110 -6.52 33.00 2.62
CA SER A 110 -7.98 33.13 2.57
C SER A 110 -8.61 32.85 3.93
N SER A 111 -9.69 33.58 4.26
CA SER A 111 -10.36 33.44 5.55
C SER A 111 -11.14 32.16 5.65
N VAL A 112 -11.12 31.55 6.81
CA VAL A 112 -11.92 30.39 7.19
C VAL A 112 -12.64 30.67 8.52
N SER A 113 -13.74 29.98 8.78
CA SER A 113 -14.43 30.04 10.07
C SER A 113 -13.45 29.72 11.19
N LEU A 114 -13.56 30.41 12.31
CA LEU A 114 -12.70 30.19 13.47
C LEU A 114 -12.71 28.71 13.88
N GLY A 115 -11.55 28.08 13.79
CA GLY A 115 -11.36 26.68 14.17
C GLY A 115 -11.12 26.49 15.67
N ALA A 116 -10.86 25.24 16.04
CA ALA A 116 -10.50 24.89 17.41
C ALA A 116 -9.26 25.67 17.90
N PRO A 117 -9.19 26.07 19.18
CA PRO A 117 -8.04 26.77 19.72
C PRO A 117 -6.79 25.90 19.68
N ILE A 118 -5.62 26.52 19.47
CA ILE A 118 -4.33 25.83 19.56
C ILE A 118 -3.97 25.68 21.05
N ASN A 119 -4.00 24.46 21.54
CA ASN A 119 -3.72 24.11 22.95
C ASN A 119 -3.31 22.63 23.06
N ASN A 120 -3.15 22.10 24.26
CA ASN A 120 -2.76 20.70 24.47
C ASN A 120 -3.79 19.67 23.96
N THR A 121 -5.07 20.06 23.84
CA THR A 121 -6.12 19.17 23.26
C THR A 121 -6.08 19.17 21.75
N TYR A 122 -5.74 20.32 21.16
CA TYR A 122 -5.66 20.50 19.71
C TYR A 122 -4.34 21.22 19.34
N PRO A 123 -3.19 20.56 19.51
CA PRO A 123 -1.91 21.12 19.13
C PRO A 123 -1.85 21.37 17.62
N LEU A 124 -0.86 22.15 17.16
CA LEU A 124 -0.57 22.25 15.72
C LEU A 124 -0.25 20.85 15.16
N GLY A 125 -0.77 20.56 13.97
CA GLY A 125 -0.72 19.26 13.35
C GLY A 125 -2.00 18.42 13.53
N THR A 126 -2.96 18.90 14.36
CA THR A 126 -4.25 18.20 14.56
C THR A 126 -5.18 18.32 13.34
N PHE A 127 -5.05 19.37 12.56
CA PHE A 127 -5.93 19.66 11.44
C PHE A 127 -5.13 19.86 10.15
N ARG A 128 -5.74 19.48 9.01
CA ARG A 128 -5.18 19.72 7.67
C ARG A 128 -4.77 21.20 7.48
N GLU A 129 -5.56 22.11 8.00
CA GLU A 129 -5.36 23.55 7.91
C GLU A 129 -4.14 24.06 8.72
N ASP A 130 -3.56 23.22 9.56
CA ASP A 130 -2.33 23.51 10.30
C ASP A 130 -1.07 23.41 9.41
N TYR A 131 -1.21 22.82 8.21
CA TYR A 131 -0.10 22.60 7.29
C TYR A 131 -0.13 23.57 6.12
N GLN A 132 1.03 23.83 5.56
CA GLN A 132 1.23 24.49 4.29
C GLN A 132 2.27 23.77 3.47
N TRP A 133 2.07 23.74 2.16
CA TRP A 133 3.10 23.26 1.25
C TRP A 133 4.08 24.39 0.94
N VAL A 134 5.37 24.04 0.87
CA VAL A 134 6.46 24.93 0.52
C VAL A 134 7.24 24.34 -0.65
N SER A 135 7.44 25.15 -1.69
CA SER A 135 8.19 24.75 -2.87
C SER A 135 9.67 24.57 -2.57
N HIS A 136 10.28 23.53 -3.11
CA HIS A 136 11.70 23.21 -3.03
C HIS A 136 12.34 23.17 -4.43
N PRO A 137 12.46 24.30 -5.12
CA PRO A 137 12.94 24.34 -6.50
C PRO A 137 14.39 23.85 -6.61
N GLY A 138 14.61 22.88 -7.51
CA GLY A 138 15.92 22.26 -7.72
C GLY A 138 16.25 21.09 -6.79
N GLU A 139 15.43 20.80 -5.79
CA GLU A 139 15.60 19.66 -4.89
C GLU A 139 14.71 18.51 -5.34
N THR A 140 15.23 17.64 -6.18
CA THR A 140 14.49 16.58 -6.87
C THR A 140 13.89 15.52 -5.96
N GLN A 141 14.35 15.40 -4.72
CA GLN A 141 13.82 14.50 -3.70
C GLN A 141 12.50 14.98 -3.08
N TYR A 142 12.15 16.26 -3.24
CA TYR A 142 10.87 16.78 -2.75
C TYR A 142 9.74 16.53 -3.73
N VAL A 143 8.58 16.24 -3.19
CA VAL A 143 7.32 16.12 -3.95
C VAL A 143 6.56 17.45 -3.98
N ASP A 144 5.64 17.56 -4.93
CA ASP A 144 4.77 18.73 -5.07
C ASP A 144 3.61 18.77 -4.03
N GLU A 145 2.68 19.70 -4.20
CA GLU A 145 1.52 19.87 -3.33
C GLU A 145 0.52 18.71 -3.35
N HIS A 146 0.61 17.83 -4.35
CA HIS A 146 -0.20 16.61 -4.44
C HIS A 146 0.48 15.40 -3.78
N ASN A 147 1.67 15.58 -3.23
CA ASN A 147 2.55 14.55 -2.66
C ASN A 147 3.09 13.56 -3.71
N GLY A 148 3.35 14.06 -4.91
CA GLY A 148 3.92 13.30 -6.00
C GLY A 148 4.96 14.09 -6.77
N ARG A 149 5.56 13.44 -7.77
CA ARG A 149 6.46 14.07 -8.73
C ARG A 149 6.49 13.29 -10.04
N PHE A 150 6.86 13.93 -11.13
CA PHE A 150 7.12 13.25 -12.39
C PHE A 150 8.55 12.66 -12.36
N ALA A 151 8.67 11.32 -12.38
CA ALA A 151 9.96 10.65 -12.31
C ALA A 151 9.91 9.26 -12.97
N ALA A 152 11.08 8.76 -13.38
CA ALA A 152 11.26 7.35 -13.68
C ALA A 152 11.09 6.51 -12.42
N THR A 153 10.50 5.33 -12.58
CA THR A 153 10.32 4.32 -11.53
C THR A 153 10.65 2.94 -12.11
N PRO A 154 10.79 1.89 -11.31
CA PRO A 154 11.08 0.55 -11.83
C PRO A 154 10.07 0.08 -12.90
N GLU A 155 8.77 0.33 -12.69
CA GLU A 155 7.71 -0.05 -13.61
C GLU A 155 7.52 0.94 -14.77
N TYR A 156 7.95 2.19 -14.59
CA TYR A 156 7.82 3.26 -15.60
C TYR A 156 9.18 3.91 -15.90
N PRO A 157 10.10 3.22 -16.57
CA PRO A 157 11.46 3.71 -16.80
C PRO A 157 11.55 4.96 -17.68
N ASN A 158 10.51 5.26 -18.44
CA ASN A 158 10.39 6.48 -19.24
C ASN A 158 9.78 7.65 -18.48
N GLY A 159 9.47 7.45 -17.19
CA GLY A 159 8.84 8.44 -16.33
C GLY A 159 7.31 8.42 -16.35
N THR A 160 6.75 8.67 -15.20
CA THR A 160 5.33 8.92 -14.97
C THR A 160 5.18 9.86 -13.78
N TYR A 161 4.02 10.47 -13.62
CA TYR A 161 3.70 11.07 -12.33
C TYR A 161 3.49 9.95 -11.32
N ALA A 162 4.04 10.09 -10.13
CA ALA A 162 3.96 9.08 -9.08
C ALA A 162 3.83 9.72 -7.70
N TYR A 163 2.93 9.19 -6.88
CA TYR A 163 2.78 9.53 -5.47
C TYR A 163 3.74 8.72 -4.62
N TYR A 164 4.12 9.27 -3.47
CA TYR A 164 5.02 8.59 -2.53
C TYR A 164 4.47 8.62 -1.11
N ALA A 165 4.48 7.47 -0.43
CA ALA A 165 4.10 7.38 0.97
C ALA A 165 5.24 7.92 1.85
N THR A 166 5.21 9.22 2.15
CA THR A 166 6.31 9.96 2.77
C THR A 166 6.50 9.63 4.25
N VAL A 167 7.77 9.51 4.67
CA VAL A 167 8.18 9.26 6.06
C VAL A 167 9.31 10.21 6.48
N ASN A 168 9.52 10.36 7.80
CA ASN A 168 10.68 11.05 8.35
C ASN A 168 11.92 10.12 8.44
N GLU A 169 12.99 10.60 9.05
CA GLU A 169 14.23 9.85 9.26
C GLU A 169 14.07 8.65 10.21
N ASN A 170 13.03 8.62 11.02
CA ASN A 170 12.70 7.54 11.93
C ASN A 170 11.67 6.56 11.32
N TYR A 171 11.37 6.69 10.03
CA TYR A 171 10.40 5.93 9.23
C TYR A 171 8.92 6.17 9.61
N ASN A 172 8.66 7.11 10.51
CA ASN A 172 7.31 7.52 10.85
C ASN A 172 6.68 8.33 9.71
N SER A 173 5.41 8.11 9.46
CA SER A 173 4.67 8.75 8.38
C SER A 173 4.56 10.27 8.56
N VAL A 174 4.74 11.01 7.47
CA VAL A 174 4.75 12.49 7.44
C VAL A 174 3.61 12.99 6.56
N TYR A 175 2.90 14.02 7.07
CA TYR A 175 1.82 14.67 6.32
C TYR A 175 2.28 15.12 4.91
N PRO A 176 1.50 14.88 3.86
CA PRO A 176 0.13 14.37 3.81
C PRO A 176 0.01 12.84 3.71
N TYR A 177 1.04 12.11 4.07
CA TYR A 177 1.15 10.66 4.23
C TYR A 177 1.26 9.89 2.92
N VAL A 178 0.27 9.93 2.04
CA VAL A 178 0.25 9.19 0.78
C VAL A 178 -0.11 10.10 -0.39
N ILE A 179 -1.28 10.73 -0.35
CA ILE A 179 -1.77 11.64 -1.39
C ILE A 179 -2.02 12.99 -0.73
N GLY A 180 -1.70 14.07 -1.43
CA GLY A 180 -1.94 15.43 -0.97
C GLY A 180 -3.42 15.76 -0.81
N PRO A 181 -3.74 16.99 -0.36
CA PRO A 181 -5.12 17.45 -0.26
C PRO A 181 -5.91 17.43 -1.57
N THR A 182 -5.21 17.40 -2.70
CA THR A 182 -5.77 17.30 -4.05
C THR A 182 -4.99 16.25 -4.84
N PHE A 183 -5.63 15.64 -5.83
CA PHE A 183 -4.97 14.79 -6.81
C PHE A 183 -4.26 15.63 -7.88
N PHE A 184 -3.22 15.07 -8.48
CA PHE A 184 -2.55 15.67 -9.63
C PHE A 184 -3.41 15.57 -10.89
N GLY A 185 -3.99 14.40 -11.13
CA GLY A 185 -4.86 14.15 -12.27
C GLY A 185 -6.34 14.33 -11.96
N ASP A 186 -7.16 14.15 -12.97
CA ASP A 186 -8.60 14.19 -12.85
C ASP A 186 -9.13 12.90 -12.24
N VAL A 187 -9.89 13.02 -11.17
CA VAL A 187 -10.58 11.88 -10.57
C VAL A 187 -11.92 11.67 -11.27
N THR A 188 -12.04 10.56 -11.97
CA THR A 188 -13.34 10.12 -12.51
C THR A 188 -14.21 9.66 -11.34
N SER A 189 -15.30 10.37 -11.09
CA SER A 189 -16.27 9.97 -10.06
C SER A 189 -17.09 8.76 -10.55
N GLY A 190 -17.05 7.68 -9.80
CA GLY A 190 -17.88 6.51 -10.04
C GLY A 190 -17.10 5.20 -10.03
N ARG A 191 -17.83 4.12 -9.81
CA ARG A 191 -17.29 2.76 -9.92
C ARG A 191 -17.06 2.43 -11.38
N VAL A 192 -15.86 2.01 -11.74
CA VAL A 192 -15.56 1.47 -13.06
C VAL A 192 -15.92 -0.01 -13.07
N ASP A 193 -17.07 -0.34 -13.65
CA ASP A 193 -17.54 -1.72 -13.76
C ASP A 193 -17.08 -2.40 -15.06
N ASN A 194 -16.60 -1.63 -16.04
CA ASN A 194 -16.13 -2.13 -17.32
C ASN A 194 -15.02 -1.24 -17.88
N ILE A 195 -13.93 -1.83 -18.34
CA ILE A 195 -12.82 -1.14 -19.00
C ILE A 195 -13.06 -1.26 -20.52
N ALA A 196 -13.38 -0.15 -21.18
CA ALA A 196 -13.65 -0.12 -22.62
C ALA A 196 -12.38 0.15 -23.46
N GLU A 197 -11.31 0.64 -22.84
CA GLU A 197 -10.04 0.95 -23.49
C GLU A 197 -9.27 -0.35 -23.79
N PRO A 198 -8.46 -0.36 -24.86
CA PRO A 198 -7.54 -1.47 -25.10
C PRO A 198 -6.58 -1.62 -23.92
N THR A 199 -6.65 -2.75 -23.23
CA THR A 199 -5.75 -3.06 -22.12
C THR A 199 -4.58 -3.91 -22.60
N THR A 200 -3.38 -3.64 -22.10
CA THR A 200 -2.25 -4.55 -22.22
C THR A 200 -2.26 -5.49 -21.01
N VAL A 201 -2.34 -6.79 -21.25
CA VAL A 201 -2.18 -7.76 -20.19
C VAL A 201 -0.73 -7.69 -19.71
N PHE A 202 -0.52 -7.36 -18.44
CA PHE A 202 0.79 -7.46 -17.83
C PHE A 202 1.09 -8.94 -17.58
N GLU A 203 1.90 -9.53 -18.43
CA GLU A 203 2.44 -10.87 -18.20
C GLU A 203 3.64 -10.72 -17.26
N ASN A 204 3.49 -11.14 -16.02
CA ASN A 204 4.61 -11.18 -15.08
C ASN A 204 5.69 -12.12 -15.63
N PRO A 205 6.92 -11.66 -15.93
CA PRO A 205 7.99 -12.50 -16.46
C PRO A 205 8.56 -13.50 -15.43
N LEU A 206 7.96 -13.64 -14.27
CA LEU A 206 8.30 -14.69 -13.29
C LEU A 206 7.80 -16.05 -13.80
N GLY A 207 8.29 -16.46 -14.96
CA GLY A 207 8.51 -17.83 -15.45
C GLY A 207 7.60 -18.99 -15.00
N ILE A 208 6.39 -18.73 -14.54
CA ILE A 208 5.36 -19.76 -14.41
C ILE A 208 4.66 -19.80 -15.74
N SER A 209 5.04 -20.78 -16.59
CA SER A 209 4.22 -21.13 -17.74
C SER A 209 2.85 -21.56 -17.18
N GLU A 210 1.87 -20.67 -17.24
CA GLU A 210 0.49 -21.04 -17.03
C GLU A 210 0.16 -22.18 -17.98
N VAL A 211 -0.01 -23.36 -17.43
CA VAL A 211 -0.76 -24.38 -18.13
C VAL A 211 -2.20 -23.85 -18.14
N ALA A 212 -2.58 -23.21 -19.24
CA ALA A 212 -3.94 -22.73 -19.44
C ALA A 212 -4.88 -23.91 -19.26
N LEU A 213 -5.44 -24.05 -18.07
CA LEU A 213 -6.58 -24.92 -17.79
C LEU A 213 -7.85 -24.20 -18.31
N SER A 214 -7.85 -23.83 -19.58
CA SER A 214 -9.04 -23.29 -20.23
C SER A 214 -10.18 -24.26 -20.01
N ASN A 215 -11.19 -23.87 -19.23
CA ASN A 215 -12.37 -24.61 -18.81
C ASN A 215 -12.20 -25.66 -17.69
N ALA A 216 -11.09 -25.65 -16.92
CA ALA A 216 -11.05 -26.49 -15.73
C ALA A 216 -11.84 -25.81 -14.58
N ILE A 217 -12.82 -26.51 -14.05
CA ILE A 217 -13.46 -26.15 -12.80
C ILE A 217 -12.64 -26.81 -11.69
N ILE A 218 -12.13 -26.00 -10.77
CA ILE A 218 -11.41 -26.47 -9.59
C ILE A 218 -12.36 -26.37 -8.40
N SER A 219 -12.53 -27.48 -7.69
CA SER A 219 -13.30 -27.54 -6.45
C SER A 219 -12.37 -27.80 -5.28
N ILE A 220 -12.54 -27.03 -4.21
CA ILE A 220 -11.77 -27.15 -2.97
C ILE A 220 -12.74 -27.46 -1.85
N TYR A 221 -12.57 -28.62 -1.19
CA TYR A 221 -13.48 -29.03 -0.13
C TYR A 221 -12.81 -29.98 0.88
N PRO A 222 -13.32 -30.02 2.13
CA PRO A 222 -14.28 -29.07 2.67
C PRO A 222 -13.65 -27.68 2.83
N ASN A 223 -14.49 -26.64 2.83
CA ASN A 223 -14.07 -25.29 3.18
C ASN A 223 -15.21 -24.66 4.00
N PRO A 224 -15.03 -24.36 5.30
CA PRO A 224 -13.79 -24.54 6.10
C PRO A 224 -13.34 -26.01 6.23
N VAL A 225 -12.03 -26.16 6.48
CA VAL A 225 -11.37 -27.48 6.62
C VAL A 225 -10.70 -27.60 8.00
N THR A 226 -10.69 -28.82 8.55
CA THR A 226 -10.04 -29.10 9.86
C THR A 226 -8.78 -29.96 9.71
N ASP A 227 -8.80 -30.94 8.82
CA ASP A 227 -7.74 -31.94 8.77
C ASP A 227 -7.15 -32.12 7.37
N LEU A 228 -8.01 -32.34 6.39
CA LEU A 228 -7.60 -32.69 5.03
C LEU A 228 -8.41 -31.90 4.01
N VAL A 229 -7.74 -31.14 3.17
CA VAL A 229 -8.37 -30.43 2.06
C VAL A 229 -8.15 -31.18 0.75
N ALA A 230 -9.22 -31.41 0.01
CA ALA A 230 -9.18 -31.99 -1.34
C ALA A 230 -9.24 -30.89 -2.39
N ILE A 231 -8.37 -30.97 -3.36
CA ILE A 231 -8.39 -30.16 -4.60
C ILE A 231 -8.77 -31.08 -5.74
N GLN A 232 -9.94 -30.84 -6.33
CA GLN A 232 -10.45 -31.62 -7.45
C GLN A 232 -10.53 -30.76 -8.70
N ILE A 233 -10.01 -31.28 -9.80
CA ILE A 233 -10.10 -30.70 -11.14
C ILE A 233 -11.12 -31.50 -11.92
N ASN A 234 -12.06 -30.84 -12.59
CA ASN A 234 -13.16 -31.51 -13.36
C ASN A 234 -12.70 -32.22 -14.63
N THR A 235 -11.43 -32.11 -14.99
CA THR A 235 -10.84 -32.78 -16.19
C THR A 235 -9.60 -33.56 -15.79
N LEU A 236 -9.32 -34.63 -16.54
CA LEU A 236 -8.08 -35.41 -16.37
C LEU A 236 -6.88 -34.54 -16.76
N VAL A 237 -5.89 -34.45 -15.86
CA VAL A 237 -4.65 -33.76 -16.21
C VAL A 237 -3.84 -34.62 -17.20
N THR A 238 -3.34 -33.99 -18.25
CA THR A 238 -2.56 -34.70 -19.30
C THR A 238 -1.08 -34.83 -18.96
N LYS A 239 -0.61 -34.01 -18.03
CA LYS A 239 0.76 -34.01 -17.51
C LYS A 239 0.70 -33.90 -15.99
N LYS A 240 1.80 -34.23 -15.34
CA LYS A 240 1.97 -34.03 -13.89
C LYS A 240 1.79 -32.54 -13.55
N VAL A 241 0.89 -32.24 -12.63
CA VAL A 241 0.62 -30.90 -12.10
C VAL A 241 1.09 -30.85 -10.66
N THR A 242 1.87 -29.85 -10.30
CA THR A 242 2.25 -29.55 -8.93
C THR A 242 1.28 -28.51 -8.37
N LEU A 243 0.75 -28.77 -7.20
CA LEU A 243 -0.10 -27.84 -6.44
C LEU A 243 0.70 -27.34 -5.26
N GLU A 244 0.68 -26.04 -5.06
CA GLU A 244 1.34 -25.36 -3.96
C GLU A 244 0.29 -24.78 -3.01
N PHE A 245 0.49 -25.01 -1.73
CA PHE A 245 -0.33 -24.47 -0.66
C PHE A 245 0.47 -23.37 0.00
N LEU A 246 -0.03 -22.13 -0.11
CA LEU A 246 0.64 -20.92 0.34
C LEU A 246 -0.14 -20.27 1.48
N ASP A 247 0.53 -19.60 2.40
CA ASP A 247 -0.14 -18.71 3.35
C ASP A 247 -0.50 -17.36 2.68
N MET A 248 -1.18 -16.51 3.41
CA MET A 248 -1.62 -15.20 2.94
C MET A 248 -0.45 -14.23 2.59
N SER A 249 0.77 -14.55 3.02
CA SER A 249 1.99 -13.80 2.65
C SER A 249 2.65 -14.32 1.38
N GLY A 250 2.11 -15.40 0.78
CA GLY A 250 2.71 -16.10 -0.36
C GLY A 250 3.84 -17.05 0.01
N LYS A 251 4.06 -17.34 1.30
CA LYS A 251 5.06 -18.30 1.74
C LYS A 251 4.56 -19.72 1.47
N LEU A 252 5.40 -20.52 0.85
CA LEU A 252 5.11 -21.93 0.60
C LEU A 252 5.03 -22.73 1.90
N ILE A 253 3.88 -23.35 2.14
CA ILE A 253 3.62 -24.21 3.30
C ILE A 253 3.80 -25.68 2.92
N GLN A 254 3.19 -26.09 1.81
CA GLN A 254 3.20 -27.49 1.38
C GLN A 254 3.05 -27.61 -0.13
N THR A 255 3.53 -28.71 -0.70
CA THR A 255 3.28 -29.08 -2.10
C THR A 255 2.68 -30.47 -2.21
N THR A 256 1.79 -30.66 -3.17
CA THR A 256 1.28 -31.97 -3.57
C THR A 256 1.21 -32.06 -5.09
N GLN A 257 0.86 -33.21 -5.64
CA GLN A 257 0.89 -33.42 -7.08
C GLN A 257 -0.31 -34.24 -7.55
N ILE A 258 -0.83 -33.86 -8.73
CA ILE A 258 -1.75 -34.69 -9.50
C ILE A 258 -0.94 -35.28 -10.65
N ASN A 259 -0.86 -36.61 -10.72
CA ASN A 259 -0.20 -37.31 -11.82
C ASN A 259 -1.06 -37.28 -13.08
N ALA A 260 -0.45 -37.48 -14.24
CA ALA A 260 -1.20 -37.61 -15.48
C ALA A 260 -2.29 -38.69 -15.37
N GLY A 261 -3.48 -38.36 -15.81
CA GLY A 261 -4.68 -39.21 -15.67
C GLY A 261 -5.41 -39.06 -14.32
N GLY A 262 -4.88 -38.25 -13.41
CA GLY A 262 -5.54 -37.93 -12.12
C GLY A 262 -6.44 -36.70 -12.21
N THR A 263 -7.30 -36.55 -11.20
CA THR A 263 -8.22 -35.42 -11.06
C THR A 263 -8.22 -34.82 -9.64
N ILE A 264 -7.53 -35.43 -8.66
CA ILE A 264 -7.64 -35.03 -7.27
C ILE A 264 -6.28 -35.12 -6.57
N ALA A 265 -6.03 -34.18 -5.69
CA ALA A 265 -4.93 -34.22 -4.74
C ALA A 265 -5.40 -33.75 -3.34
N PHE A 266 -4.61 -34.04 -2.34
CA PHE A 266 -4.92 -33.72 -0.96
C PHE A 266 -3.76 -32.99 -0.28
N PHE A 267 -4.12 -32.04 0.60
CA PHE A 267 -3.20 -31.43 1.56
C PHE A 267 -3.63 -31.83 2.96
N ASP A 268 -2.70 -32.34 3.77
CA ASP A 268 -2.89 -32.56 5.19
C ASP A 268 -2.54 -31.27 5.94
N ILE A 269 -3.52 -30.71 6.61
CA ILE A 269 -3.39 -29.43 7.31
C ILE A 269 -3.53 -29.54 8.83
N GLN A 270 -3.56 -30.75 9.39
CA GLN A 270 -3.69 -30.98 10.85
C GLN A 270 -2.63 -30.25 11.68
N SER A 271 -1.44 -30.03 11.11
CA SER A 271 -0.35 -29.34 11.79
C SER A 271 -0.35 -27.82 11.65
N LEU A 272 -1.29 -27.27 10.88
CA LEU A 272 -1.39 -25.83 10.65
C LEU A 272 -2.25 -25.16 11.74
N TYR A 273 -1.91 -23.93 12.06
CA TYR A 273 -2.72 -23.12 12.96
C TYR A 273 -4.03 -22.70 12.26
N GLU A 274 -5.07 -22.42 13.04
CA GLU A 274 -6.29 -21.83 12.48
C GLU A 274 -5.99 -20.50 11.79
N GLY A 275 -6.43 -20.35 10.55
CA GLY A 275 -6.14 -19.16 9.75
C GLY A 275 -6.70 -19.23 8.32
N LEU A 276 -6.38 -18.21 7.54
CA LEU A 276 -6.60 -18.17 6.09
C LEU A 276 -5.30 -18.59 5.38
N TYR A 277 -5.44 -19.46 4.40
CA TYR A 277 -4.34 -20.00 3.58
C TYR A 277 -4.71 -19.94 2.10
#